data_385f15ac6e8d75c541fbdcc2fb2b249a
#
_entry.id   385f15ac6e8d75c541fbdcc2fb2b249a
#
_cell.length_a   1.000
_cell.length_b   1.000
_cell.length_c   1.000
_cell.angle_alpha   90.00
_cell.angle_beta   90.00
_cell.angle_gamma   90.00
#
_symmetry.space_group_name_H-M   'P 1'
#
loop_
_entity.id
_entity.type
_entity.pdbx_description
1 polymer ?
#
loop_
_entity_poly.entity_id
_entity_poly.type
_entity_poly.pdbx_seq_one_letter_code
_entity_poly.pdbx_strand_id
1 'polypeptide(L)'
;MHKTLKFLMLACLPLLALAGCGKSNKTIVVGASSTPHALILNETSSYISKQGYSLEVKVFNDYVLPNYALENGELDANYFQHEPYLNEFNTANGTHLVSVLKVHFEPMGIYSGNKSDLSNYVSGDKIIVPSDKSNYDRAVSLLKEYGMESANLVQVEAQNIPLMLSDCAYAVINGNYALSAGVVRRCLVTENKESEIANKMANDIAVKKGYEYNQKTRVLIAALKQ
;
A
#
# COMPACT_ATOMS: atom_id res chain seq x y z
N MET A 1 49.57 64.34 -38.26
CA MET A 1 48.10 64.24 -38.15
C MET A 1 47.70 62.78 -38.39
N HIS A 2 47.57 62.00 -37.30
CA HIS A 2 47.19 60.60 -37.35
C HIS A 2 45.74 60.43 -36.94
N LYS A 3 44.90 59.98 -37.88
CA LYS A 3 43.50 59.63 -37.62
C LYS A 3 43.47 58.19 -37.15
N THR A 4 43.16 57.97 -35.87
CA THR A 4 42.91 56.66 -35.28
C THR A 4 41.46 56.21 -35.61
N LEU A 5 41.33 55.16 -36.42
CA LEU A 5 40.07 54.49 -36.74
C LEU A 5 39.70 53.53 -35.60
N LYS A 6 38.65 53.85 -34.84
CA LYS A 6 38.09 52.93 -33.82
C LYS A 6 37.22 51.90 -34.45
N PHE A 7 37.68 50.62 -34.43
CA PHE A 7 36.91 49.45 -34.87
C PHE A 7 35.94 49.07 -33.73
N LEU A 8 34.64 49.25 -33.98
CA LEU A 8 33.59 48.83 -33.05
C LEU A 8 33.27 47.36 -33.34
N MET A 9 33.80 46.44 -32.50
CA MET A 9 33.53 45.01 -32.59
C MET A 9 32.19 44.74 -31.94
N LEU A 10 31.14 44.52 -32.75
CA LEU A 10 29.80 44.12 -32.34
C LEU A 10 29.83 42.63 -32.01
N ALA A 11 29.91 42.28 -30.71
CA ALA A 11 29.85 40.89 -30.27
C ALA A 11 28.41 40.40 -30.35
N CYS A 12 28.09 39.63 -31.41
CA CYS A 12 26.88 38.80 -31.46
C CYS A 12 27.05 37.64 -30.49
N LEU A 13 26.42 37.73 -29.30
CA LEU A 13 26.19 36.56 -28.44
C LEU A 13 25.08 35.69 -29.07
N PRO A 14 25.33 34.41 -29.43
CA PRO A 14 24.25 33.50 -29.78
C PRO A 14 23.46 33.19 -28.50
N LEU A 15 22.19 33.60 -28.45
CA LEU A 15 21.21 33.10 -27.47
C LEU A 15 21.00 31.60 -27.76
N LEU A 16 21.75 30.73 -27.09
CA LEU A 16 21.42 29.32 -27.01
C LEU A 16 20.11 29.22 -26.23
N ALA A 17 18.99 29.14 -26.91
CA ALA A 17 17.73 28.66 -26.38
C ALA A 17 17.95 27.21 -25.94
N LEU A 18 18.20 27.02 -24.64
CA LEU A 18 18.06 25.74 -23.98
C LEU A 18 16.58 25.33 -24.07
N ALA A 19 16.20 24.75 -25.23
CA ALA A 19 15.01 23.94 -25.30
C ALA A 19 15.24 22.73 -24.39
N GLY A 20 14.98 22.90 -23.10
CA GLY A 20 14.84 21.82 -22.16
C GLY A 20 13.69 20.93 -22.66
N CYS A 21 14.01 19.90 -23.43
CA CYS A 21 13.13 18.75 -23.61
C CYS A 21 12.91 18.12 -22.24
N GLY A 22 11.98 18.67 -21.47
CA GLY A 22 11.38 17.97 -20.35
C GLY A 22 10.73 16.72 -20.92
N LYS A 23 11.45 15.59 -20.90
CA LYS A 23 10.81 14.29 -21.13
C LYS A 23 9.66 14.25 -20.11
N SER A 24 8.44 14.42 -20.61
CA SER A 24 7.24 14.15 -19.82
C SER A 24 7.43 12.76 -19.23
N ASN A 25 7.61 12.67 -17.91
CA ASN A 25 7.77 11.39 -17.25
C ASN A 25 6.45 10.64 -17.35
N LYS A 26 6.32 9.79 -18.38
CA LYS A 26 5.13 9.00 -18.67
C LYS A 26 5.09 7.68 -17.93
N THR A 27 5.99 7.46 -17.00
CA THR A 27 5.96 6.30 -16.10
C THR A 27 5.09 6.60 -14.89
N ILE A 28 4.12 5.75 -14.63
CA ILE A 28 3.33 5.73 -13.39
C ILE A 28 4.02 4.75 -12.45
N VAL A 29 4.56 5.26 -11.34
CA VAL A 29 5.29 4.46 -10.35
C VAL A 29 4.36 4.20 -9.17
N VAL A 30 4.03 2.92 -8.92
CA VAL A 30 3.09 2.52 -7.85
C VAL A 30 3.78 1.60 -6.86
N GLY A 31 3.75 1.97 -5.57
CA GLY A 31 4.19 1.09 -4.48
C GLY A 31 3.10 0.10 -4.10
N ALA A 32 3.42 -1.18 -3.94
CA ALA A 32 2.44 -2.21 -3.61
C ALA A 32 3.05 -3.34 -2.79
N SER A 33 2.23 -4.10 -2.03
CA SER A 33 2.66 -5.40 -1.55
C SER A 33 2.69 -6.43 -2.69
N SER A 34 3.49 -7.50 -2.54
CA SER A 34 3.73 -8.47 -3.61
C SER A 34 2.44 -9.14 -4.11
N THR A 35 1.56 -9.54 -3.19
CA THR A 35 0.34 -10.31 -3.46
C THR A 35 -0.78 -9.86 -2.54
N PRO A 36 -2.00 -9.60 -3.03
CA PRO A 36 -2.42 -9.65 -4.45
C PRO A 36 -2.14 -8.35 -5.23
N HIS A 37 -1.73 -7.27 -4.56
CA HIS A 37 -1.74 -5.89 -5.05
C HIS A 37 -0.87 -5.68 -6.30
N ALA A 38 0.40 -6.11 -6.28
CA ALA A 38 1.28 -6.00 -7.44
C ALA A 38 0.77 -6.83 -8.63
N LEU A 39 0.13 -7.98 -8.38
CA LEU A 39 -0.46 -8.80 -9.44
C LEU A 39 -1.63 -8.07 -10.11
N ILE A 40 -2.55 -7.49 -9.31
CA ILE A 40 -3.68 -6.70 -9.82
C ILE A 40 -3.18 -5.51 -10.65
N LEU A 41 -2.15 -4.78 -10.17
CA LEU A 41 -1.57 -3.67 -10.91
C LEU A 41 -0.98 -4.12 -12.25
N ASN A 42 -0.25 -5.23 -12.27
CA ASN A 42 0.37 -5.74 -13.50
C ASN A 42 -0.64 -6.08 -14.59
N GLU A 43 -1.83 -6.58 -14.23
CA GLU A 43 -2.92 -6.81 -15.18
C GLU A 43 -3.40 -5.52 -15.87
N THR A 44 -3.21 -4.36 -15.25
CA THR A 44 -3.58 -3.06 -15.85
C THR A 44 -2.58 -2.52 -16.86
N SER A 45 -1.38 -3.13 -16.98
CA SER A 45 -0.26 -2.61 -17.79
C SER A 45 -0.63 -2.37 -19.26
N SER A 46 -1.42 -3.29 -19.83
CA SER A 46 -1.87 -3.18 -21.23
C SER A 46 -2.76 -1.94 -21.46
N TYR A 47 -3.68 -1.68 -20.53
CA TYR A 47 -4.53 -0.49 -20.61
C TYR A 47 -3.71 0.80 -20.46
N ILE A 48 -2.84 0.85 -19.45
CA ILE A 48 -1.95 1.99 -19.17
C ILE A 48 -1.08 2.31 -20.38
N SER A 49 -0.53 1.28 -21.04
CA SER A 49 0.29 1.42 -22.25
C SER A 49 -0.50 2.03 -23.41
N LYS A 50 -1.76 1.64 -23.63
CA LYS A 50 -2.65 2.23 -24.65
C LYS A 50 -2.93 3.72 -24.38
N GLN A 51 -2.84 4.17 -23.13
CA GLN A 51 -2.96 5.59 -22.77
C GLN A 51 -1.64 6.38 -22.93
N GLY A 52 -0.59 5.74 -23.46
CA GLY A 52 0.72 6.35 -23.70
C GLY A 52 1.57 6.51 -22.43
N TYR A 53 1.30 5.70 -21.38
CA TYR A 53 2.07 5.62 -20.14
C TYR A 53 2.72 4.24 -20.00
N SER A 54 3.74 4.14 -19.15
CA SER A 54 4.28 2.88 -18.65
C SER A 54 3.94 2.73 -17.16
N LEU A 55 3.78 1.50 -16.70
CA LEU A 55 3.60 1.18 -15.28
C LEU A 55 4.90 0.62 -14.73
N GLU A 56 5.34 1.14 -13.59
CA GLU A 56 6.40 0.57 -12.76
C GLU A 56 5.82 0.24 -11.39
N VAL A 57 5.85 -1.03 -10.99
CA VAL A 57 5.39 -1.49 -9.68
C VAL A 57 6.60 -1.72 -8.79
N LYS A 58 6.72 -0.95 -7.70
CA LYS A 58 7.73 -1.15 -6.65
C LYS A 58 7.12 -1.97 -5.52
N VAL A 59 7.68 -3.15 -5.27
CA VAL A 59 7.20 -4.05 -4.22
C VAL A 59 7.81 -3.69 -2.87
N PHE A 60 6.95 -3.59 -1.85
CA PHE A 60 7.32 -3.37 -0.46
C PHE A 60 6.88 -4.56 0.40
N ASN A 61 7.66 -4.87 1.43
CA ASN A 61 7.41 -5.99 2.32
C ASN A 61 6.82 -5.58 3.69
N ASP A 62 6.60 -4.28 3.90
CA ASP A 62 6.02 -3.70 5.10
C ASP A 62 4.97 -2.63 4.75
N TYR A 63 4.25 -2.14 5.77
CA TYR A 63 3.19 -1.14 5.57
C TYR A 63 3.64 0.32 5.83
N VAL A 64 4.89 0.53 6.26
CA VAL A 64 5.42 1.86 6.64
C VAL A 64 6.09 2.55 5.46
N LEU A 65 7.04 1.86 4.82
CA LEU A 65 7.88 2.42 3.77
C LEU A 65 7.09 2.92 2.54
N PRO A 66 6.03 2.23 2.05
CA PRO A 66 5.33 2.70 0.86
C PRO A 66 4.60 4.05 1.08
N ASN A 67 4.18 4.36 2.31
CA ASN A 67 3.58 5.66 2.62
C ASN A 67 4.63 6.78 2.69
N TYR A 68 5.79 6.53 3.28
CA TYR A 68 6.89 7.51 3.24
C TYR A 68 7.40 7.75 1.81
N ALA A 69 7.57 6.70 1.01
CA ALA A 69 7.98 6.83 -0.39
C ALA A 69 6.98 7.65 -1.21
N LEU A 70 5.67 7.49 -0.95
CA LEU A 70 4.63 8.28 -1.59
C LEU A 70 4.67 9.75 -1.13
N GLU A 71 4.77 10.01 0.18
CA GLU A 71 4.85 11.36 0.73
C GLU A 71 6.09 12.12 0.21
N ASN A 72 7.22 11.40 0.05
CA ASN A 72 8.46 11.96 -0.49
C ASN A 72 8.44 12.18 -2.01
N GLY A 73 7.40 11.72 -2.71
CA GLY A 73 7.28 11.85 -4.18
C GLY A 73 8.10 10.83 -4.98
N GLU A 74 8.55 9.74 -4.35
CA GLU A 74 9.25 8.63 -5.00
C GLU A 74 8.28 7.68 -5.73
N LEU A 75 6.99 7.80 -5.40
CA LEU A 75 5.86 7.08 -5.99
C LEU A 75 4.81 8.09 -6.47
N ASP A 76 4.06 7.74 -7.50
CA ASP A 76 2.87 8.47 -7.94
C ASP A 76 1.61 8.02 -7.15
N ALA A 77 1.59 6.77 -6.69
CA ALA A 77 0.53 6.18 -5.88
C ALA A 77 1.06 4.99 -5.06
N ASN A 78 0.30 4.52 -4.07
CA ASN A 78 0.49 3.21 -3.50
C ASN A 78 -0.82 2.42 -3.40
N TYR A 79 -0.68 1.08 -3.29
CA TYR A 79 -1.79 0.15 -3.21
C TYR A 79 -1.41 -1.05 -2.32
N PHE A 80 -1.81 -1.01 -1.05
CA PHE A 80 -1.51 -2.05 -0.07
C PHE A 80 -2.34 -1.95 1.22
N GLN A 81 -3.04 -0.84 1.43
CA GLN A 81 -3.65 -0.43 2.69
C GLN A 81 -5.14 -0.13 2.53
N HIS A 82 -5.85 -0.04 3.65
CA HIS A 82 -7.21 0.45 3.74
C HIS A 82 -7.24 1.85 4.37
N GLU A 83 -8.31 2.60 4.13
CA GLU A 83 -8.46 3.99 4.55
C GLU A 83 -8.26 4.22 6.08
N PRO A 84 -8.75 3.35 7.00
CA PRO A 84 -8.48 3.51 8.43
C PRO A 84 -6.96 3.49 8.76
N TYR A 85 -6.18 2.60 8.14
CA TYR A 85 -4.72 2.57 8.30
C TYR A 85 -4.08 3.84 7.75
N LEU A 86 -4.47 4.28 6.55
CA LEU A 86 -3.97 5.51 5.93
C LEU A 86 -4.18 6.73 6.83
N ASN A 87 -5.38 6.88 7.41
CA ASN A 87 -5.73 8.00 8.28
C ASN A 87 -4.92 7.98 9.59
N GLU A 88 -4.73 6.80 10.17
CA GLU A 88 -3.87 6.62 11.35
C GLU A 88 -2.41 6.97 11.03
N PHE A 89 -1.90 6.45 9.90
CA PHE A 89 -0.54 6.73 9.46
C PHE A 89 -0.30 8.24 9.25
N ASN A 90 -1.22 8.92 8.57
CA ASN A 90 -1.17 10.37 8.38
C ASN A 90 -1.10 11.12 9.71
N THR A 91 -1.96 10.74 10.66
CA THR A 91 -2.03 11.38 11.98
C THR A 91 -0.74 11.18 12.78
N ALA A 92 -0.22 9.95 12.77
CA ALA A 92 0.97 9.59 13.55
C ALA A 92 2.27 10.16 12.98
N ASN A 93 2.35 10.34 11.65
CA ASN A 93 3.59 10.68 10.95
C ASN A 93 3.57 12.06 10.29
N GLY A 94 2.46 12.80 10.37
CA GLY A 94 2.32 14.12 9.75
C GLY A 94 2.36 14.08 8.21
N THR A 95 1.94 12.96 7.61
CA THR A 95 1.85 12.80 6.15
C THR A 95 0.50 13.28 5.61
N HIS A 96 0.44 13.52 4.29
CA HIS A 96 -0.71 14.13 3.63
C HIS A 96 -1.19 13.25 2.46
N LEU A 97 -1.45 12.00 2.74
CA LEU A 97 -1.89 11.02 1.75
C LEU A 97 -3.42 10.93 1.75
N VAL A 98 -4.01 10.69 0.58
CA VAL A 98 -5.46 10.59 0.41
C VAL A 98 -5.83 9.35 -0.40
N SER A 99 -6.89 8.66 0.02
CA SER A 99 -7.49 7.56 -0.74
C SER A 99 -8.28 8.11 -1.92
N VAL A 100 -8.09 7.54 -3.11
CA VAL A 100 -8.77 7.98 -4.36
C VAL A 100 -9.60 6.89 -5.02
N LEU A 101 -9.40 5.62 -4.66
CA LEU A 101 -10.17 4.50 -5.20
C LEU A 101 -10.09 3.31 -4.24
N LYS A 102 -11.23 2.81 -3.77
CA LYS A 102 -11.34 1.50 -3.14
C LYS A 102 -11.38 0.41 -4.22
N VAL A 103 -10.51 -0.60 -4.11
CA VAL A 103 -10.35 -1.60 -5.17
C VAL A 103 -10.92 -2.95 -4.76
N HIS A 104 -10.48 -3.54 -3.65
CA HIS A 104 -10.94 -4.85 -3.19
C HIS A 104 -10.93 -4.95 -1.67
N PHE A 105 -11.78 -5.80 -1.14
CA PHE A 105 -11.71 -6.22 0.26
C PHE A 105 -10.82 -7.45 0.40
N GLU A 106 -9.90 -7.37 1.34
CA GLU A 106 -9.01 -8.45 1.72
C GLU A 106 -9.28 -8.86 3.16
N PRO A 107 -9.91 -10.04 3.38
CA PRO A 107 -10.29 -10.46 4.72
C PRO A 107 -9.06 -10.77 5.56
N MET A 108 -9.08 -10.33 6.82
CA MET A 108 -8.22 -10.80 7.88
C MET A 108 -8.73 -12.17 8.35
N GLY A 109 -7.83 -13.05 8.80
CA GLY A 109 -8.23 -14.38 9.28
C GLY A 109 -7.54 -14.78 10.56
N ILE A 110 -8.13 -15.76 11.27
CA ILE A 110 -7.52 -16.50 12.37
C ILE A 110 -6.84 -17.74 11.80
N TYR A 111 -5.57 -17.88 12.06
CA TYR A 111 -4.72 -18.96 11.55
C TYR A 111 -4.26 -19.89 12.67
N SER A 112 -4.18 -21.19 12.36
CA SER A 112 -3.66 -22.19 13.28
C SER A 112 -2.17 -21.95 13.59
N GLY A 113 -1.88 -21.88 14.89
CA GLY A 113 -0.53 -21.96 15.44
C GLY A 113 -0.22 -23.39 15.90
N ASN A 114 -0.05 -23.58 17.20
CA ASN A 114 0.10 -24.89 17.85
C ASN A 114 -1.23 -25.64 17.97
N LYS A 115 -2.36 -24.93 17.87
CA LYS A 115 -3.71 -25.49 17.89
C LYS A 115 -4.33 -25.40 16.50
N SER A 116 -4.91 -26.49 16.06
CA SER A 116 -5.42 -26.65 14.68
C SER A 116 -6.93 -26.46 14.54
N ASP A 117 -7.64 -26.24 15.66
CA ASP A 117 -9.10 -26.07 15.67
C ASP A 117 -9.48 -25.03 16.73
N LEU A 118 -10.45 -24.15 16.41
CA LEU A 118 -10.92 -23.11 17.33
C LEU A 118 -11.60 -23.68 18.59
N SER A 119 -12.19 -24.88 18.50
CA SER A 119 -12.77 -25.58 19.66
C SER A 119 -11.74 -25.93 20.73
N ASN A 120 -10.47 -25.94 20.40
CA ASN A 120 -9.36 -26.17 21.32
C ASN A 120 -8.93 -24.88 22.09
N TYR A 121 -9.56 -23.73 21.81
CA TYR A 121 -9.24 -22.49 22.49
C TYR A 121 -9.54 -22.60 23.99
N VAL A 122 -8.63 -22.07 24.80
CA VAL A 122 -8.81 -21.89 26.26
C VAL A 122 -8.39 -20.46 26.65
N SER A 123 -9.04 -19.94 27.68
CA SER A 123 -8.69 -18.61 28.23
C SER A 123 -7.19 -18.52 28.53
N GLY A 124 -6.56 -17.42 28.13
CA GLY A 124 -5.12 -17.20 28.32
C GLY A 124 -4.23 -17.76 27.21
N ASP A 125 -4.80 -18.44 26.20
CA ASP A 125 -4.04 -18.85 25.01
C ASP A 125 -3.32 -17.65 24.39
N LYS A 126 -2.05 -17.83 24.04
CA LYS A 126 -1.27 -16.83 23.33
C LYS A 126 -1.76 -16.70 21.89
N ILE A 127 -2.21 -15.51 21.53
CA ILE A 127 -2.60 -15.16 20.16
C ILE A 127 -1.74 -13.98 19.69
N ILE A 128 -1.07 -14.15 18.54
CA ILE A 128 -0.29 -13.07 17.93
C ILE A 128 -1.21 -12.26 17.01
N VAL A 129 -1.15 -10.93 17.14
CA VAL A 129 -1.99 -9.98 16.42
C VAL A 129 -1.14 -8.82 15.85
N PRO A 130 -1.59 -8.10 14.79
CA PRO A 130 -0.91 -6.92 14.29
C PRO A 130 -0.71 -5.84 15.37
N SER A 131 0.42 -5.12 15.29
CA SER A 131 0.77 -4.07 16.27
C SER A 131 0.25 -2.68 15.89
N ASP A 132 -0.04 -2.42 14.60
CA ASP A 132 -0.67 -1.17 14.21
C ASP A 132 -2.12 -1.11 14.70
N LYS A 133 -2.52 0.09 15.16
CA LYS A 133 -3.79 0.23 15.87
C LYS A 133 -4.99 -0.21 15.05
N SER A 134 -5.06 0.13 13.77
CA SER A 134 -6.22 -0.15 12.93
C SER A 134 -6.41 -1.65 12.69
N ASN A 135 -5.32 -2.40 12.42
CA ASN A 135 -5.38 -3.85 12.26
C ASN A 135 -5.47 -4.57 13.62
N TYR A 136 -4.90 -4.01 14.70
CA TYR A 136 -5.10 -4.52 16.04
C TYR A 136 -6.58 -4.49 16.45
N ASP A 137 -7.24 -3.33 16.32
CA ASP A 137 -8.67 -3.18 16.66
C ASP A 137 -9.55 -4.12 15.81
N ARG A 138 -9.18 -4.30 14.53
CA ARG A 138 -9.81 -5.23 13.59
C ARG A 138 -9.62 -6.69 14.03
N ALA A 139 -8.41 -7.08 14.46
CA ALA A 139 -8.11 -8.41 14.97
C ALA A 139 -8.88 -8.71 16.27
N VAL A 140 -8.94 -7.75 17.19
CA VAL A 140 -9.71 -7.90 18.43
C VAL A 140 -11.20 -8.10 18.14
N SER A 141 -11.75 -7.36 17.17
CA SER A 141 -13.15 -7.52 16.74
C SER A 141 -13.42 -8.92 16.20
N LEU A 142 -12.52 -9.43 15.33
CA LEU A 142 -12.62 -10.78 14.80
C LEU A 142 -12.53 -11.85 15.88
N LEU A 143 -11.57 -11.72 16.81
CA LEU A 143 -11.41 -12.67 17.93
C LEU A 143 -12.66 -12.69 18.82
N LYS A 144 -13.29 -11.54 19.04
CA LYS A 144 -14.53 -11.43 19.82
C LYS A 144 -15.70 -12.18 19.17
N GLU A 145 -15.83 -12.14 17.84
CA GLU A 145 -16.86 -12.89 17.10
C GLU A 145 -16.77 -14.41 17.35
N TYR A 146 -15.57 -14.90 17.71
CA TYR A 146 -15.30 -16.31 17.99
C TYR A 146 -15.11 -16.64 19.48
N GLY A 147 -15.50 -15.73 20.39
CA GLY A 147 -15.46 -15.94 21.84
C GLY A 147 -14.05 -16.02 22.43
N MET A 148 -13.07 -15.33 21.80
CA MET A 148 -11.65 -15.40 22.18
C MET A 148 -11.15 -14.14 22.89
N GLU A 149 -12.04 -13.37 23.54
CA GLU A 149 -11.72 -12.09 24.21
C GLU A 149 -10.77 -12.23 25.40
N SER A 150 -10.72 -13.42 26.01
CA SER A 150 -9.84 -13.70 27.15
C SER A 150 -8.46 -14.25 26.77
N ALA A 151 -8.07 -14.14 25.50
CA ALA A 151 -6.75 -14.53 25.01
C ALA A 151 -5.64 -13.61 25.55
N ASN A 152 -4.42 -14.16 25.64
CA ASN A 152 -3.21 -13.39 25.87
C ASN A 152 -2.70 -12.84 24.53
N LEU A 153 -3.01 -11.58 24.21
CA LEU A 153 -2.66 -10.95 22.93
C LEU A 153 -1.22 -10.45 22.93
N VAL A 154 -0.44 -10.87 21.95
CA VAL A 154 0.94 -10.42 21.69
C VAL A 154 0.97 -9.66 20.38
N GLN A 155 1.29 -8.36 20.44
CA GLN A 155 1.37 -7.50 19.27
C GLN A 155 2.70 -7.64 18.55
N VAL A 156 2.66 -7.84 17.23
CA VAL A 156 3.83 -8.00 16.36
C VAL A 156 3.55 -7.27 15.05
N GLU A 157 4.60 -6.71 14.44
CA GLU A 157 4.47 -6.12 13.09
C GLU A 157 3.90 -7.15 12.11
N ALA A 158 2.87 -6.76 11.37
CA ALA A 158 2.01 -7.66 10.59
C ALA A 158 2.78 -8.59 9.64
N GLN A 159 3.86 -8.09 9.00
CA GLN A 159 4.71 -8.88 8.10
C GLN A 159 5.45 -10.03 8.77
N ASN A 160 5.67 -9.96 10.09
CA ASN A 160 6.43 -10.97 10.84
C ASN A 160 5.53 -12.09 11.40
N ILE A 161 4.21 -11.86 11.51
CA ILE A 161 3.29 -12.80 12.15
C ILE A 161 3.28 -14.19 11.48
N PRO A 162 3.28 -14.33 10.14
CA PRO A 162 3.28 -15.64 9.50
C PRO A 162 4.48 -16.53 9.87
N LEU A 163 5.61 -15.92 10.26
CA LEU A 163 6.84 -16.63 10.66
C LEU A 163 6.80 -17.15 12.09
N MET A 164 5.84 -16.66 12.90
CA MET A 164 5.74 -16.96 14.34
C MET A 164 4.60 -17.93 14.69
N LEU A 165 4.02 -18.60 13.70
CA LEU A 165 2.88 -19.49 13.91
C LEU A 165 3.20 -20.68 14.87
N SER A 166 4.46 -21.12 14.93
CA SER A 166 4.91 -22.14 15.87
C SER A 166 4.96 -21.66 17.34
N ASP A 167 4.97 -20.35 17.56
CA ASP A 167 5.21 -19.74 18.88
C ASP A 167 3.92 -19.32 19.59
N CYS A 168 2.75 -19.63 19.03
CA CYS A 168 1.45 -19.25 19.56
C CYS A 168 0.40 -20.34 19.36
N ALA A 169 -0.73 -20.23 20.09
CA ALA A 169 -1.88 -21.09 19.86
C ALA A 169 -2.54 -20.76 18.53
N TYR A 170 -2.75 -19.47 18.26
CA TYR A 170 -3.33 -18.93 17.03
C TYR A 170 -2.66 -17.61 16.67
N ALA A 171 -2.85 -17.16 15.44
CA ALA A 171 -2.46 -15.81 15.01
C ALA A 171 -3.55 -15.18 14.15
N VAL A 172 -3.69 -13.86 14.23
CA VAL A 172 -4.54 -13.09 13.30
C VAL A 172 -3.64 -12.45 12.25
N ILE A 173 -3.89 -12.76 10.97
CA ILE A 173 -3.01 -12.36 9.87
C ILE A 173 -3.83 -11.69 8.76
N ASN A 174 -3.30 -10.57 8.25
CA ASN A 174 -3.81 -9.92 7.04
C ASN A 174 -3.65 -10.83 5.82
N GLY A 175 -4.64 -10.85 4.93
CA GLY A 175 -4.69 -11.78 3.79
C GLY A 175 -3.47 -11.72 2.88
N ASN A 176 -2.95 -10.52 2.56
CA ASN A 176 -1.75 -10.36 1.74
C ASN A 176 -0.51 -11.03 2.34
N TYR A 177 -0.31 -10.94 3.66
CA TYR A 177 0.83 -11.60 4.31
C TYR A 177 0.64 -13.12 4.40
N ALA A 178 -0.60 -13.57 4.59
CA ALA A 178 -0.89 -15.00 4.56
C ALA A 178 -0.66 -15.61 3.18
N LEU A 179 -1.05 -14.90 2.11
CA LEU A 179 -0.81 -15.28 0.73
C LEU A 179 0.70 -15.29 0.42
N SER A 180 1.40 -14.21 0.74
CA SER A 180 2.84 -14.08 0.46
C SER A 180 3.68 -15.12 1.19
N ALA A 181 3.31 -15.48 2.42
CA ALA A 181 3.99 -16.49 3.22
C ALA A 181 3.56 -17.93 2.93
N GLY A 182 2.54 -18.15 2.07
CA GLY A 182 2.03 -19.48 1.72
C GLY A 182 1.30 -20.20 2.85
N VAL A 183 0.84 -19.47 3.89
CA VAL A 183 0.18 -20.05 5.07
C VAL A 183 -1.36 -20.11 4.97
N VAL A 184 -1.93 -19.80 3.82
CA VAL A 184 -3.39 -19.74 3.60
C VAL A 184 -4.11 -21.04 4.03
N ARG A 185 -3.47 -22.20 3.85
CA ARG A 185 -4.05 -23.50 4.26
C ARG A 185 -4.19 -23.66 5.78
N ARG A 186 -3.55 -22.80 6.56
CA ARG A 186 -3.65 -22.76 8.04
C ARG A 186 -4.77 -21.84 8.53
N CYS A 187 -5.49 -21.20 7.62
CA CYS A 187 -6.63 -20.34 7.95
C CYS A 187 -7.78 -21.21 8.50
N LEU A 188 -8.28 -20.84 9.66
CA LEU A 188 -9.40 -21.51 10.32
C LEU A 188 -10.71 -20.76 10.02
N VAL A 189 -10.69 -19.44 10.07
CA VAL A 189 -11.82 -18.57 9.75
C VAL A 189 -11.32 -17.23 9.22
N THR A 190 -12.17 -16.53 8.49
CA THR A 190 -11.91 -15.17 8.02
C THR A 190 -13.07 -14.23 8.36
N GLU A 191 -12.83 -12.95 8.31
CA GLU A 191 -13.88 -11.94 8.34
C GLU A 191 -14.93 -12.18 7.25
N ASN A 192 -16.17 -11.82 7.55
CA ASN A 192 -17.26 -11.90 6.59
C ASN A 192 -17.13 -10.77 5.54
N LYS A 193 -16.98 -11.16 4.27
CA LYS A 193 -16.89 -10.24 3.13
C LYS A 193 -18.17 -9.43 2.87
N GLU A 194 -19.31 -9.86 3.40
CA GLU A 194 -20.62 -9.20 3.22
C GLU A 194 -20.94 -8.24 4.39
N SER A 195 -20.03 -8.08 5.35
CA SER A 195 -20.20 -7.18 6.47
C SER A 195 -20.02 -5.70 6.08
N GLU A 196 -20.59 -4.79 6.86
CA GLU A 196 -20.35 -3.34 6.68
C GLU A 196 -18.85 -3.00 6.85
N ILE A 197 -18.12 -3.78 7.65
CA ILE A 197 -16.69 -3.64 7.86
C ILE A 197 -15.93 -3.89 6.54
N ALA A 198 -16.38 -4.81 5.68
CA ALA A 198 -15.72 -5.10 4.42
C ALA A 198 -15.53 -3.87 3.53
N ASN A 199 -16.58 -3.02 3.40
CA ASN A 199 -16.49 -1.78 2.64
C ASN A 199 -15.53 -0.76 3.27
N LYS A 200 -15.49 -0.70 4.60
CA LYS A 200 -14.61 0.21 5.34
C LYS A 200 -13.14 -0.21 5.23
N MET A 201 -12.90 -1.52 5.22
CA MET A 201 -11.56 -2.13 5.19
C MET A 201 -11.12 -2.55 3.78
N ALA A 202 -11.83 -2.09 2.72
CA ALA A 202 -11.38 -2.30 1.36
C ALA A 202 -10.03 -1.62 1.13
N ASN A 203 -9.10 -2.34 0.49
CA ASN A 203 -7.80 -1.81 0.10
C ASN A 203 -7.96 -0.78 -1.00
N ASP A 204 -7.21 0.31 -0.89
CA ASP A 204 -7.36 1.48 -1.73
C ASP A 204 -6.07 1.89 -2.44
N ILE A 205 -6.25 2.72 -3.47
CA ILE A 205 -5.19 3.48 -4.08
C ILE A 205 -5.08 4.79 -3.31
N ALA A 206 -3.91 5.05 -2.74
CA ALA A 206 -3.58 6.33 -2.12
C ALA A 206 -2.61 7.13 -2.99
N VAL A 207 -2.78 8.45 -2.95
CA VAL A 207 -1.89 9.43 -3.60
C VAL A 207 -1.56 10.54 -2.61
N LYS A 208 -0.53 11.34 -2.90
CA LYS A 208 -0.25 12.54 -2.13
C LYS A 208 -1.34 13.58 -2.37
N LYS A 209 -1.77 14.28 -1.33
CA LYS A 209 -2.76 15.36 -1.41
C LYS A 209 -2.37 16.41 -2.45
N GLY A 210 -3.32 16.77 -3.30
CA GLY A 210 -3.12 17.65 -4.46
C GLY A 210 -2.85 16.92 -5.77
N TYR A 211 -2.66 15.58 -5.73
CA TYR A 211 -2.42 14.76 -6.93
C TYR A 211 -3.63 13.91 -7.34
N GLU A 212 -4.78 14.06 -6.67
CA GLU A 212 -6.01 13.27 -6.86
C GLU A 212 -6.52 13.32 -8.31
N TYR A 213 -6.32 14.46 -8.96
CA TYR A 213 -6.84 14.73 -10.31
C TYR A 213 -5.75 14.86 -11.36
N ASN A 214 -4.49 14.55 -11.06
CA ASN A 214 -3.45 14.58 -12.06
C ASN A 214 -3.65 13.49 -13.12
N GLN A 215 -3.00 13.63 -14.27
CA GLN A 215 -3.22 12.71 -15.38
C GLN A 215 -2.79 11.27 -15.09
N LYS A 216 -1.71 11.05 -14.34
CA LYS A 216 -1.25 9.71 -13.95
C LYS A 216 -2.27 9.02 -13.05
N THR A 217 -2.80 9.73 -12.04
CA THR A 217 -3.84 9.21 -11.14
C THR A 217 -5.11 8.85 -11.91
N ARG A 218 -5.56 9.71 -12.84
CA ARG A 218 -6.73 9.42 -13.68
C ARG A 218 -6.56 8.18 -14.54
N VAL A 219 -5.38 8.01 -15.16
CA VAL A 219 -5.07 6.83 -15.98
C VAL A 219 -5.04 5.57 -15.12
N LEU A 220 -4.40 5.62 -13.94
CA LEU A 220 -4.35 4.48 -13.00
C LEU A 220 -5.75 4.07 -12.53
N ILE A 221 -6.58 5.04 -12.10
CA ILE A 221 -7.96 4.77 -11.67
C ILE A 221 -8.79 4.17 -12.82
N ALA A 222 -8.66 4.72 -14.03
CA ALA A 222 -9.38 4.20 -15.20
C ALA A 222 -8.95 2.77 -15.54
N ALA A 223 -7.68 2.44 -15.38
CA ALA A 223 -7.15 1.11 -15.61
C ALA A 223 -7.67 0.07 -14.61
N LEU A 224 -7.81 0.45 -13.32
CA LEU A 224 -8.31 -0.44 -12.25
C LEU A 224 -9.83 -0.63 -12.27
N LYS A 225 -10.57 0.14 -13.08
CA LYS A 225 -12.02 0.04 -13.24
C LYS A 225 -12.45 -0.79 -14.46
N GLN A 226 -11.48 -1.36 -15.23
CA GLN A 226 -11.78 -2.23 -16.37
C GLN A 226 -12.20 -3.63 -15.92
#